data_918952df8725d3d9507a0e16ffe3df59
#
_entry.id   918952df8725d3d9507a0e16ffe3df59
#
_cell.length_a   1.000
_cell.length_b   1.000
_cell.length_c   1.000
_cell.angle_alpha   90.00
_cell.angle_beta   90.00
_cell.angle_gamma   90.00
#
_symmetry.space_group_name_H-M   'P 1'
#
loop_
_entity.id
_entity.type
_entity.pdbx_description
1 polymer ?
#
loop_
_entity_poly.entity_id
_entity_poly.type
_entity_poly.pdbx_seq_one_letter_code
_entity_poly.pdbx_strand_id
1 'polypeptide(L)'
;MIIFKIENTLDGKVYVGYAVNDNPNNLGTGKYIKRAVKDFGTNSFKREILEEFSNDESLGIIMDRVEYWIKKYKADNPKYGYNESVQEMIPQKKRLTKKLQVLLTPEDEDNLNSIIIQKSMENRIKPIPISRYVRNIIVEHIVHEISPEKQLTKHR
;
A
#
# COMPACT_ATOMS: atom_id res chain seq x y z
N MET A 1 2.68 1.23 11.33
CA MET A 1 1.63 0.66 10.46
C MET A 1 1.63 -0.85 10.58
N ILE A 2 0.51 -1.52 10.30
CA ILE A 2 0.39 -2.97 10.37
C ILE A 2 -0.22 -3.54 9.10
N ILE A 3 0.16 -4.78 8.77
CA ILE A 3 -0.55 -5.63 7.81
C ILE A 3 -1.25 -6.73 8.61
N PHE A 4 -2.51 -6.97 8.29
CA PHE A 4 -3.33 -7.95 8.99
C PHE A 4 -4.08 -8.86 8.04
N LYS A 5 -4.36 -10.06 8.51
CA LYS A 5 -5.21 -11.06 7.86
C LYS A 5 -6.53 -11.15 8.59
N ILE A 6 -7.59 -11.32 7.85
CA ILE A 6 -8.91 -11.70 8.38
C ILE A 6 -9.32 -13.00 7.70
N GLU A 7 -9.70 -13.98 8.50
CA GLU A 7 -10.13 -15.28 8.03
C GLU A 7 -11.57 -15.52 8.46
N ASN A 8 -12.42 -15.85 7.50
CA ASN A 8 -13.77 -16.31 7.78
C ASN A 8 -13.71 -17.79 8.18
N THR A 9 -14.09 -18.09 9.41
CA THR A 9 -14.06 -19.45 9.96
C THR A 9 -15.10 -20.39 9.38
N LEU A 10 -16.10 -19.87 8.64
CA LEU A 10 -17.17 -20.66 8.06
C LEU A 10 -16.85 -21.14 6.63
N ASP A 11 -16.17 -20.32 5.82
CA ASP A 11 -15.84 -20.66 4.44
C ASP A 11 -14.34 -20.73 4.16
N GLY A 12 -13.50 -20.41 5.15
CA GLY A 12 -12.04 -20.46 5.07
C GLY A 12 -11.40 -19.37 4.18
N LYS A 13 -12.18 -18.42 3.68
CA LYS A 13 -11.65 -17.33 2.85
C LYS A 13 -10.94 -16.28 3.66
N VAL A 14 -9.94 -15.68 3.04
CA VAL A 14 -9.02 -14.74 3.67
C VAL A 14 -9.12 -13.35 3.03
N TYR A 15 -8.99 -12.33 3.85
CA TYR A 15 -8.75 -10.96 3.43
C TYR A 15 -7.43 -10.47 4.03
N VAL A 16 -6.61 -9.79 3.24
CA VAL A 16 -5.40 -9.11 3.68
C VAL A 16 -5.61 -7.61 3.57
N GLY A 17 -5.36 -6.88 4.64
CA GLY A 17 -5.45 -5.44 4.69
C GLY A 17 -4.28 -4.80 5.41
N TYR A 18 -4.22 -3.47 5.37
CA TYR A 18 -3.26 -2.70 6.15
C TYR A 18 -3.97 -1.57 6.91
N ALA A 19 -3.38 -1.12 7.99
CA ALA A 19 -3.88 0.00 8.78
C ALA A 19 -2.74 0.76 9.45
N VAL A 20 -2.98 2.05 9.71
CA VAL A 20 -2.00 2.90 10.43
C VAL A 20 -1.87 2.45 11.88
N ASN A 21 -3.02 2.14 12.51
CA ASN A 21 -3.08 1.72 13.90
C ASN A 21 -3.76 0.36 14.01
N ASP A 22 -3.39 -0.40 15.04
CA ASP A 22 -4.09 -1.64 15.36
C ASP A 22 -5.44 -1.34 16.00
N ASN A 23 -6.49 -1.68 15.27
CA ASN A 23 -7.85 -1.66 15.78
C ASN A 23 -8.46 -3.06 15.59
N PRO A 24 -8.66 -3.83 16.68
CA PRO A 24 -9.18 -5.19 16.61
C PRO A 24 -10.56 -5.28 15.93
N ASN A 25 -11.35 -4.21 15.97
CA ASN A 25 -12.67 -4.14 15.34
C ASN A 25 -12.59 -3.83 13.83
N ASN A 26 -11.41 -3.54 13.30
CA ASN A 26 -11.22 -3.31 11.88
C ASN A 26 -11.20 -4.65 11.12
N LEU A 27 -12.33 -5.01 10.55
CA LEU A 27 -12.49 -6.20 9.70
C LEU A 27 -12.28 -5.91 8.21
N GLY A 28 -11.54 -4.85 7.87
CA GLY A 28 -11.21 -4.50 6.49
C GLY A 28 -12.21 -3.56 5.82
N THR A 29 -11.76 -2.93 4.74
CA THR A 29 -12.51 -1.89 4.02
C THR A 29 -12.92 -2.28 2.61
N GLY A 30 -12.42 -3.41 2.10
CA GLY A 30 -12.72 -3.92 0.77
C GLY A 30 -14.21 -4.25 0.59
N LYS A 31 -14.69 -4.18 -0.64
CA LYS A 31 -16.10 -4.42 -0.99
C LYS A 31 -16.57 -5.84 -0.62
N TYR A 32 -15.75 -6.83 -0.93
CA TYR A 32 -16.12 -8.24 -0.73
C TYR A 32 -16.06 -8.64 0.74
N ILE A 33 -15.06 -8.17 1.49
CA ILE A 33 -14.98 -8.45 2.94
C ILE A 33 -16.14 -7.78 3.68
N LYS A 34 -16.50 -6.53 3.34
CA LYS A 34 -17.66 -5.87 3.95
C LYS A 34 -18.96 -6.62 3.71
N ARG A 35 -19.14 -7.14 2.50
CA ARG A 35 -20.30 -7.97 2.17
C ARG A 35 -20.28 -9.27 2.98
N ALA A 36 -19.15 -9.96 3.03
CA ALA A 36 -19.01 -11.18 3.80
C ALA A 36 -19.29 -10.97 5.30
N VAL A 37 -18.78 -9.88 5.89
CA VAL A 37 -19.05 -9.53 7.29
C VAL A 37 -20.55 -9.30 7.53
N LYS A 38 -21.25 -8.69 6.56
CA LYS A 38 -22.71 -8.50 6.64
C LYS A 38 -23.46 -9.83 6.56
N ASP A 39 -23.02 -10.74 5.67
CA ASP A 39 -23.69 -11.99 5.39
C ASP A 39 -23.45 -13.04 6.49
N PHE A 40 -22.24 -13.10 7.05
CA PHE A 40 -21.82 -14.12 8.02
C PHE A 40 -21.77 -13.63 9.48
N GLY A 41 -21.86 -12.33 9.71
CA GLY A 41 -21.70 -11.72 11.03
C GLY A 41 -20.23 -11.60 11.47
N THR A 42 -19.95 -10.62 12.32
CA THR A 42 -18.57 -10.29 12.78
C THR A 42 -17.90 -11.43 13.54
N ASN A 43 -18.67 -12.23 14.27
CA ASN A 43 -18.16 -13.33 15.11
C ASN A 43 -17.55 -14.49 14.29
N SER A 44 -17.86 -14.54 12.98
CA SER A 44 -17.32 -15.56 12.08
C SER A 44 -15.93 -15.23 11.56
N PHE A 45 -15.36 -14.08 11.94
CA PHE A 45 -14.08 -13.61 11.42
C PHE A 45 -13.02 -13.56 12.53
N LYS A 46 -11.86 -14.15 12.23
CA LYS A 46 -10.66 -14.07 13.05
C LYS A 46 -9.68 -13.11 12.42
N ARG A 47 -9.11 -12.20 13.21
CA ARG A 47 -8.09 -11.25 12.80
C ARG A 47 -6.73 -11.62 13.37
N GLU A 48 -5.70 -11.50 12.56
CA GLU A 48 -4.31 -11.78 12.90
C GLU A 48 -3.40 -10.72 12.30
N ILE A 49 -2.44 -10.20 13.07
CA ILE A 49 -1.40 -9.29 12.56
C ILE A 49 -0.34 -10.15 11.88
N LEU A 50 -0.01 -9.82 10.64
CA LEU A 50 1.00 -10.51 9.85
C LEU A 50 2.36 -9.82 9.92
N GLU A 51 2.37 -8.49 9.91
CA GLU A 51 3.58 -7.67 9.99
C GLU A 51 3.28 -6.33 10.66
N GLU A 52 4.28 -5.82 11.37
CA GLU A 52 4.28 -4.48 11.96
C GLU A 52 5.42 -3.66 11.36
N PHE A 53 5.17 -2.38 11.11
CA PHE A 53 6.11 -1.46 10.51
C PHE A 53 6.29 -0.23 11.40
N SER A 54 7.49 0.34 11.39
CA SER A 54 7.73 1.64 12.01
C SER A 54 6.91 2.73 11.29
N ASN A 55 6.70 3.85 11.98
CA ASN A 55 5.95 4.96 11.39
C ASN A 55 6.70 5.65 10.24
N ASP A 56 8.01 5.41 10.14
CA ASP A 56 8.89 6.00 9.12
C ASP A 56 9.03 5.10 7.88
N GLU A 57 8.36 3.94 7.88
CA GLU A 57 8.45 3.01 6.76
C GLU A 57 7.74 3.56 5.52
N SER A 58 8.38 3.41 4.37
CA SER A 58 7.83 3.84 3.09
C SER A 58 6.53 3.10 2.77
N LEU A 59 5.49 3.84 2.37
CA LEU A 59 4.22 3.24 1.93
C LEU A 59 4.43 2.27 0.75
N GLY A 60 5.42 2.51 -0.11
CA GLY A 60 5.77 1.61 -1.21
C GLY A 60 6.18 0.23 -0.70
N ILE A 61 7.04 0.16 0.31
CA ILE A 61 7.47 -1.11 0.93
C ILE A 61 6.27 -1.81 1.56
N ILE A 62 5.43 -1.07 2.28
CA ILE A 62 4.23 -1.65 2.90
C ILE A 62 3.29 -2.24 1.84
N MET A 63 3.08 -1.54 0.71
CA MET A 63 2.22 -2.03 -0.37
C MET A 63 2.79 -3.26 -1.06
N ASP A 64 4.10 -3.34 -1.26
CA ASP A 64 4.78 -4.54 -1.78
C ASP A 64 4.59 -5.74 -0.83
N ARG A 65 4.63 -5.49 0.49
CA ARG A 65 4.38 -6.53 1.48
C ARG A 65 2.91 -6.95 1.52
N VAL A 66 1.97 -6.01 1.37
CA VAL A 66 0.54 -6.32 1.23
C VAL A 66 0.31 -7.22 0.01
N GLU A 67 0.90 -6.88 -1.15
CA GLU A 67 0.80 -7.69 -2.37
C GLU A 67 1.37 -9.09 -2.17
N TYR A 68 2.54 -9.20 -1.51
CA TYR A 68 3.15 -10.48 -1.16
C TYR A 68 2.17 -11.37 -0.36
N TRP A 69 1.54 -10.81 0.67
CA TRP A 69 0.61 -11.55 1.52
C TRP A 69 -0.68 -11.92 0.80
N ILE A 70 -1.22 -11.03 -0.05
CA ILE A 70 -2.37 -11.33 -0.90
C ILE A 70 -2.08 -12.54 -1.79
N LYS A 71 -0.92 -12.56 -2.44
CA LYS A 71 -0.52 -13.67 -3.32
C LYS A 71 -0.25 -14.95 -2.54
N LYS A 72 0.39 -14.86 -1.38
CA LYS A 72 0.67 -16.01 -0.53
C LYS A 72 -0.61 -16.71 -0.09
N TYR A 73 -1.64 -15.98 0.28
CA TYR A 73 -2.94 -16.52 0.67
C TYR A 73 -3.92 -16.70 -0.50
N LYS A 74 -3.54 -16.28 -1.72
CA LYS A 74 -4.42 -16.23 -2.90
C LYS A 74 -5.70 -15.45 -2.62
N ALA A 75 -5.59 -14.41 -1.80
CA ALA A 75 -6.72 -13.65 -1.29
C ALA A 75 -7.44 -12.81 -2.36
N ASP A 76 -6.79 -12.56 -3.50
CA ASP A 76 -7.33 -11.93 -4.72
C ASP A 76 -8.13 -12.91 -5.62
N ASN A 77 -8.11 -14.19 -5.29
CA ASN A 77 -8.90 -15.18 -6.00
C ASN A 77 -10.26 -15.38 -5.28
N PRO A 78 -11.40 -15.17 -5.94
CA PRO A 78 -12.73 -15.29 -5.33
C PRO A 78 -13.02 -16.63 -4.66
N LYS A 79 -12.29 -17.70 -5.04
CA LYS A 79 -12.41 -19.01 -4.42
C LYS A 79 -11.79 -19.04 -3.02
N TYR A 80 -10.73 -18.27 -2.78
CA TYR A 80 -9.90 -18.35 -1.57
C TYR A 80 -9.90 -17.07 -0.74
N GLY A 81 -10.36 -15.95 -1.29
CA GLY A 81 -10.27 -14.67 -0.62
C GLY A 81 -11.34 -13.65 -0.95
N TYR A 82 -11.26 -12.56 -0.21
CA TYR A 82 -12.15 -11.41 -0.30
C TYR A 82 -11.42 -10.14 -0.77
N ASN A 83 -10.15 -10.25 -1.15
CA ASN A 83 -9.47 -9.10 -1.74
C ASN A 83 -9.98 -8.87 -3.16
N GLU A 84 -10.15 -7.61 -3.48
CA GLU A 84 -10.24 -7.18 -4.88
C GLU A 84 -8.89 -7.44 -5.54
N SER A 85 -8.85 -7.51 -6.87
CA SER A 85 -7.56 -7.62 -7.56
C SER A 85 -6.66 -6.46 -7.12
N VAL A 86 -5.35 -6.68 -7.04
CA VAL A 86 -4.39 -5.63 -6.63
C VAL A 86 -4.56 -4.35 -7.45
N GLN A 87 -5.01 -4.46 -8.68
CA GLN A 87 -5.36 -3.32 -9.55
C GLN A 87 -6.57 -2.52 -9.05
N GLU A 88 -7.50 -3.14 -8.31
CA GLU A 88 -8.67 -2.48 -7.72
C GLU A 88 -8.38 -1.91 -6.32
N MET A 89 -7.40 -2.48 -5.60
CA MET A 89 -6.95 -1.97 -4.29
C MET A 89 -6.10 -0.70 -4.38
N ILE A 90 -5.44 -0.50 -5.50
CA ILE A 90 -4.84 0.81 -5.79
C ILE A 90 -6.02 1.77 -5.88
N PRO A 91 -6.14 2.79 -4.97
CA PRO A 91 -7.24 3.74 -5.01
C PRO A 91 -7.41 4.14 -6.46
N GLN A 92 -8.59 3.85 -7.05
CA GLN A 92 -8.90 4.12 -8.45
C GLN A 92 -8.27 5.44 -8.77
N LYS A 93 -7.14 5.43 -9.48
CA LYS A 93 -6.36 6.63 -9.75
C LYS A 93 -7.37 7.70 -10.03
N LYS A 94 -7.52 8.71 -9.13
CA LYS A 94 -8.19 9.95 -9.49
C LYS A 94 -7.72 10.21 -10.90
N ARG A 95 -8.59 10.02 -11.89
CA ARG A 95 -8.24 10.08 -13.32
C ARG A 95 -7.34 11.26 -13.44
N LEU A 96 -6.06 11.03 -13.72
CA LEU A 96 -5.10 12.12 -13.82
C LEU A 96 -5.62 12.99 -14.96
N THR A 97 -6.34 14.03 -14.58
CA THR A 97 -7.00 14.95 -15.54
C THR A 97 -6.01 15.90 -16.19
N LYS A 98 -4.78 15.95 -15.62
CA LYS A 98 -3.69 16.78 -16.15
C LYS A 98 -2.44 15.95 -16.35
N LYS A 99 -1.83 16.09 -17.53
CA LYS A 99 -0.54 15.50 -17.88
C LYS A 99 0.54 16.54 -17.55
N LEU A 100 1.46 16.19 -16.67
CA LEU A 100 2.72 16.92 -16.52
C LEU A 100 3.75 16.25 -17.45
N GLN A 101 4.33 17.02 -18.35
CA GLN A 101 5.42 16.56 -19.20
C GLN A 101 6.72 17.18 -18.68
N VAL A 102 7.66 16.35 -18.29
CA VAL A 102 9.01 16.77 -17.93
C VAL A 102 9.94 16.39 -19.07
N LEU A 103 10.65 17.36 -19.60
CA LEU A 103 11.70 17.15 -20.60
C LEU A 103 13.01 16.96 -19.82
N LEU A 104 13.68 15.87 -20.08
CA LEU A 104 14.98 15.54 -19.51
C LEU A 104 16.04 15.59 -20.63
N THR A 105 17.23 16.03 -20.30
CA THR A 105 18.39 15.80 -21.18
C THR A 105 18.80 14.32 -21.10
N PRO A 106 19.53 13.78 -22.07
CA PRO A 106 20.07 12.41 -21.97
C PRO A 106 20.90 12.20 -20.69
N GLU A 107 21.66 13.20 -20.28
CA GLU A 107 22.47 13.17 -19.05
C GLU A 107 21.60 13.08 -17.79
N ASP A 108 20.48 13.83 -17.74
CA ASP A 108 19.53 13.76 -16.61
C ASP A 108 18.84 12.39 -16.53
N GLU A 109 18.53 11.80 -17.70
CA GLU A 109 17.95 10.46 -17.78
C GLU A 109 18.91 9.38 -17.25
N ASP A 110 20.17 9.43 -17.63
CA ASP A 110 21.22 8.53 -17.16
C ASP A 110 21.47 8.67 -15.65
N ASN A 111 21.51 9.90 -15.16
CA ASN A 111 21.67 10.19 -13.73
C ASN A 111 20.49 9.64 -12.92
N LEU A 112 19.24 9.84 -13.38
CA LEU A 112 18.06 9.31 -12.73
C LEU A 112 18.03 7.78 -12.72
N ASN A 113 18.40 7.15 -13.84
CA ASN A 113 18.51 5.69 -13.91
C ASN A 113 19.52 5.15 -12.91
N SER A 114 20.69 5.79 -12.80
CA SER A 114 21.73 5.40 -11.84
C SER A 114 21.23 5.49 -10.40
N ILE A 115 20.55 6.58 -10.04
CA ILE A 115 19.97 6.77 -8.71
C ILE A 115 18.89 5.70 -8.42
N ILE A 116 18.02 5.40 -9.39
CA ILE A 116 16.97 4.39 -9.24
C ILE A 116 17.59 3.01 -9.02
N ILE A 117 18.61 2.65 -9.78
CA ILE A 117 19.30 1.36 -9.65
C ILE A 117 19.97 1.27 -8.28
N GLN A 118 20.70 2.30 -7.86
CA GLN A 118 21.37 2.33 -6.56
C GLN A 118 20.36 2.14 -5.42
N LYS A 119 19.30 2.95 -5.37
CA LYS A 119 18.24 2.84 -4.35
C LYS A 119 17.53 1.50 -4.37
N SER A 120 17.36 0.92 -5.55
CA SER A 120 16.75 -0.40 -5.69
C SER A 120 17.63 -1.50 -5.12
N MET A 121 18.95 -1.41 -5.29
CA MET A 121 19.92 -2.34 -4.70
C MET A 121 19.95 -2.20 -3.17
N GLU A 122 20.00 -0.97 -2.65
CA GLU A 122 20.01 -0.69 -1.21
C GLU A 122 18.77 -1.25 -0.51
N ASN A 123 17.60 -1.11 -1.14
CA ASN A 123 16.31 -1.56 -0.57
C ASN A 123 15.90 -2.98 -1.02
N ARG A 124 16.74 -3.68 -1.82
CA ARG A 124 16.47 -5.03 -2.35
C ARG A 124 15.14 -5.15 -3.10
N ILE A 125 14.77 -4.11 -3.85
CA ILE A 125 13.56 -4.05 -4.66
C ILE A 125 13.90 -3.98 -6.15
N LYS A 126 12.93 -4.29 -7.03
CA LYS A 126 13.13 -4.10 -8.47
C LYS A 126 13.15 -2.62 -8.82
N PRO A 127 14.03 -2.19 -9.75
CA PRO A 127 14.03 -0.83 -10.27
C PRO A 127 12.66 -0.44 -10.81
N ILE A 128 12.22 0.77 -10.51
CA ILE A 128 10.98 1.34 -11.01
C ILE A 128 11.25 2.25 -12.21
N PRO A 129 10.29 2.45 -13.14
CA PRO A 129 10.44 3.39 -14.24
C PRO A 129 10.70 4.83 -13.76
N ILE A 130 11.53 5.60 -14.47
CA ILE A 130 11.84 7.00 -14.18
C ILE A 130 10.57 7.83 -13.93
N SER A 131 9.55 7.67 -14.78
CA SER A 131 8.28 8.38 -14.65
C SER A 131 7.59 8.15 -13.30
N ARG A 132 7.70 6.95 -12.77
CA ARG A 132 7.17 6.60 -11.43
C ARG A 132 8.04 7.20 -10.33
N TYR A 133 9.35 7.13 -10.49
CA TYR A 133 10.30 7.68 -9.51
C TYR A 133 10.13 9.20 -9.37
N VAL A 134 10.14 9.94 -10.48
CA VAL A 134 9.92 11.40 -10.52
C VAL A 134 8.56 11.77 -9.94
N ARG A 135 7.51 11.01 -10.27
CA ARG A 135 6.18 11.24 -9.71
C ARG A 135 6.16 11.08 -8.19
N ASN A 136 6.82 10.06 -7.64
CA ASN A 136 6.86 9.84 -6.20
C ASN A 136 7.55 11.03 -5.50
N ILE A 137 8.68 11.50 -6.03
CA ILE A 137 9.38 12.69 -5.50
C ILE A 137 8.47 13.91 -5.49
N ILE A 138 7.76 14.18 -6.59
CA ILE A 138 6.86 15.33 -6.70
C ILE A 138 5.71 15.20 -5.67
N VAL A 139 5.13 14.02 -5.52
CA VAL A 139 4.05 13.79 -4.56
C VAL A 139 4.55 13.94 -3.12
N GLU A 140 5.71 13.39 -2.79
CA GLU A 140 6.32 13.52 -1.47
C GLU A 140 6.61 14.99 -1.14
N HIS A 141 7.16 15.75 -2.10
CA HIS A 141 7.44 17.17 -1.92
C HIS A 141 6.14 17.97 -1.71
N ILE A 142 5.11 17.74 -2.51
CA ILE A 142 3.81 18.40 -2.36
C ILE A 142 3.20 18.10 -0.99
N VAL A 143 3.24 16.85 -0.54
CA VAL A 143 2.72 16.45 0.78
C VAL A 143 3.48 17.15 1.91
N HIS A 144 4.81 17.26 1.78
CA HIS A 144 5.65 17.94 2.76
C HIS A 144 5.34 19.44 2.86
N GLU A 145 5.16 20.12 1.72
CA GLU A 145 4.85 21.54 1.66
C GLU A 145 3.42 21.90 2.13
N ILE A 146 2.45 21.00 1.86
CA ILE A 146 1.04 21.25 2.24
C ILE A 146 0.76 20.91 3.71
N SER A 147 1.66 20.17 4.39
CA SER A 147 1.48 19.73 5.79
C SER A 147 2.54 20.34 6.73
N PRO A 148 2.66 21.67 6.84
CA PRO A 148 3.68 22.31 7.70
C PRO A 148 3.38 22.18 9.20
N GLU A 149 2.17 21.75 9.62
CA GLU A 149 1.76 21.82 11.02
C GLU A 149 2.27 20.71 11.95
N LYS A 150 2.98 19.71 11.47
CA LYS A 150 3.47 18.61 12.32
C LYS A 150 4.88 18.72 12.86
N GLN A 151 5.61 19.80 12.56
CA GLN A 151 6.99 20.00 13.05
C GLN A 151 7.14 20.90 14.28
N LEU A 152 6.07 21.53 14.79
CA LEU A 152 6.16 22.51 15.89
C LEU A 152 5.96 21.95 17.30
N THR A 153 5.89 20.65 17.53
CA THR A 153 5.67 20.08 18.87
C THR A 153 6.82 19.20 19.40
N LYS A 154 8.06 19.37 18.91
CA LYS A 154 9.21 18.62 19.45
C LYS A 154 10.23 19.46 20.23
N HIS A 155 9.90 20.67 20.65
CA HIS A 155 10.72 21.42 21.61
C HIS A 155 9.83 22.15 22.62
N ARG A 156 9.42 21.42 23.65
CA ARG A 156 9.21 21.93 25.01
C ARG A 156 9.33 20.80 26.01
#